data_f00eabfd652fed2d8221cf857ae4b52f
#
_entry.id   f00eabfd652fed2d8221cf857ae4b52f
#
_cell.length_a   1.000
_cell.length_b   1.000
_cell.length_c   1.000
_cell.angle_alpha   90.00
_cell.angle_beta   90.00
_cell.angle_gamma   90.00
#
_symmetry.space_group_name_H-M   'P 1'
#
loop_
_entity.id
_entity.type
_entity.pdbx_description
1 polymer ?
#
loop_
_entity_poly.entity_id
_entity_poly.type
_entity_poly.pdbx_seq_one_letter_code
_entity_poly.pdbx_strand_id
1 'polypeptide(L)'
;MKKYLVIVIGAFALAYACVPARLLDESKAKQKECETELASVKKSAQECDSKLAEIKEQMVKNEKENVGLKRDTSIIGSNYRNLTSKYDKLNQLNEQLMDRLNKLLSGSEKDNSKLSGDLQMTQEQLLKKQDELKALEAKLLLQKLDLEALSAELKKREARVNELEEILKKKDQAANDLKKKLSDALLGFENKGLTITQKNGKVYVSMDESLLFASGKTNVEARGVEALKNVAKVLENNVDINVLVEGHTDDVPMKGAGEIKDNWDLSVIRATSVTKIMLSSAKIDSQRITAAGRGEFFPLDNAKTPEARKKNRRTEIILTPKLDELLKVLGNN
;
A
#
# COMPACT_ATOMS: atom_id res chain seq x y z
N MET A 1 -10.13 25.19 68.20
CA MET A 1 -11.12 24.75 67.21
C MET A 1 -10.59 24.62 65.79
N LYS A 2 -9.41 25.15 65.40
CA LYS A 2 -8.87 25.01 64.02
C LYS A 2 -8.15 23.68 63.71
N LYS A 3 -7.75 22.89 64.71
CA LYS A 3 -7.00 21.62 64.51
C LYS A 3 -7.89 20.40 64.24
N TYR A 4 -9.17 20.42 64.65
CA TYR A 4 -10.08 19.29 64.40
C TYR A 4 -10.83 19.36 63.07
N LEU A 5 -10.87 20.54 62.44
CA LEU A 5 -11.51 20.72 61.15
C LEU A 5 -10.65 20.13 59.98
N VAL A 6 -9.33 20.14 60.16
CA VAL A 6 -8.41 19.60 59.12
C VAL A 6 -8.41 18.06 59.11
N ILE A 7 -8.65 17.44 60.29
CA ILE A 7 -8.66 15.96 60.39
C ILE A 7 -9.95 15.39 59.80
N VAL A 8 -11.09 16.09 59.95
CA VAL A 8 -12.36 15.64 59.37
C VAL A 8 -12.40 15.75 57.84
N ILE A 9 -11.76 16.78 57.27
CA ILE A 9 -11.66 16.95 55.83
C ILE A 9 -10.69 15.90 55.22
N GLY A 10 -9.62 15.55 55.94
CA GLY A 10 -8.69 14.50 55.52
C GLY A 10 -9.28 13.10 55.54
N ALA A 11 -10.19 12.82 56.51
CA ALA A 11 -10.87 11.50 56.59
C ALA A 11 -11.97 11.32 55.52
N PHE A 12 -12.56 12.43 55.04
CA PHE A 12 -13.61 12.35 54.02
C PHE A 12 -13.02 12.21 52.58
N ALA A 13 -11.78 12.71 52.40
CA ALA A 13 -11.09 12.54 51.10
C ALA A 13 -10.56 11.12 50.87
N LEU A 14 -10.37 10.32 51.92
CA LEU A 14 -9.89 8.94 51.83
C LEU A 14 -11.05 7.93 51.65
N ALA A 15 -12.29 8.34 51.86
CA ALA A 15 -13.43 7.45 51.71
C ALA A 15 -14.00 7.35 50.28
N TYR A 16 -13.57 8.25 49.38
CA TYR A 16 -13.97 8.23 47.98
C TYR A 16 -12.98 7.54 47.00
N ALA A 17 -11.90 6.98 47.53
CA ALA A 17 -10.86 6.35 46.70
C ALA A 17 -11.01 4.81 46.57
N CYS A 18 -12.10 4.24 47.06
CA CYS A 18 -12.37 2.83 46.77
C CYS A 18 -13.20 2.69 45.47
N VAL A 19 -12.52 2.72 44.37
CA VAL A 19 -13.09 2.17 43.13
C VAL A 19 -13.32 0.68 43.38
N PRO A 20 -14.56 0.14 43.23
CA PRO A 20 -14.78 -1.29 43.38
C PRO A 20 -13.80 -2.06 42.50
N ALA A 21 -13.13 -3.06 43.04
CA ALA A 21 -12.17 -3.89 42.32
C ALA A 21 -12.71 -4.37 40.96
N ARG A 22 -14.00 -4.60 40.88
CA ARG A 22 -14.75 -4.98 39.68
C ARG A 22 -14.69 -3.90 38.57
N LEU A 23 -14.76 -2.62 38.90
CA LEU A 23 -14.62 -1.52 37.93
C LEU A 23 -13.18 -1.38 37.44
N LEU A 24 -12.21 -1.68 38.28
CA LEU A 24 -10.79 -1.72 37.90
C LEU A 24 -10.50 -2.91 36.98
N ASP A 25 -11.09 -4.07 37.25
CA ASP A 25 -10.94 -5.27 36.45
C ASP A 25 -11.66 -5.13 35.09
N GLU A 26 -12.83 -4.52 35.03
CA GLU A 26 -13.53 -4.19 33.78
C GLU A 26 -12.78 -3.16 32.95
N SER A 27 -12.16 -2.15 33.58
CA SER A 27 -11.31 -1.18 32.87
C SER A 27 -10.06 -1.81 32.33
N LYS A 28 -9.39 -2.69 33.07
CA LYS A 28 -8.22 -3.44 32.62
C LYS A 28 -8.57 -4.46 31.52
N ALA A 29 -9.75 -5.07 31.57
CA ALA A 29 -10.21 -5.95 30.50
C ALA A 29 -10.43 -5.16 29.19
N LYS A 30 -11.07 -3.98 29.25
CA LYS A 30 -11.23 -3.08 28.09
C LYS A 30 -9.90 -2.52 27.57
N GLN A 31 -8.98 -2.24 28.47
CA GLN A 31 -7.63 -1.79 28.06
C GLN A 31 -6.90 -2.91 27.30
N LYS A 32 -6.96 -4.17 27.76
CA LYS A 32 -6.35 -5.30 27.11
C LYS A 32 -6.97 -5.61 25.74
N GLU A 33 -8.28 -5.45 25.61
CA GLU A 33 -9.00 -5.58 24.34
C GLU A 33 -8.55 -4.51 23.33
N CYS A 34 -8.46 -3.25 23.76
CA CYS A 34 -7.95 -2.15 22.95
C CYS A 34 -6.47 -2.34 22.57
N GLU A 35 -5.63 -2.89 23.46
CA GLU A 35 -4.24 -3.22 23.15
C GLU A 35 -4.13 -4.33 22.12
N THR A 36 -5.02 -5.33 22.15
CA THR A 36 -5.06 -6.40 21.15
C THR A 36 -5.59 -5.91 19.80
N GLU A 37 -6.57 -5.00 19.80
CA GLU A 37 -7.03 -4.32 18.59
C GLU A 37 -5.94 -3.42 18.01
N LEU A 38 -5.25 -2.66 18.85
CA LEU A 38 -4.13 -1.82 18.42
C LEU A 38 -3.00 -2.65 17.79
N ALA A 39 -2.70 -3.83 18.36
CA ALA A 39 -1.69 -4.75 17.82
C ALA A 39 -2.12 -5.31 16.45
N SER A 40 -3.41 -5.62 16.28
CA SER A 40 -3.96 -6.12 15.02
C SER A 40 -3.93 -5.05 13.93
N VAL A 41 -4.30 -3.80 14.25
CA VAL A 41 -4.22 -2.65 13.34
C VAL A 41 -2.77 -2.38 12.91
N LYS A 42 -1.79 -2.50 13.82
CA LYS A 42 -0.37 -2.36 13.50
C LYS A 42 0.12 -3.39 12.49
N LYS A 43 -0.28 -4.65 12.64
CA LYS A 43 0.08 -5.72 11.69
C LYS A 43 -0.49 -5.45 10.30
N SER A 44 -1.76 -5.07 10.24
CA SER A 44 -2.40 -4.71 8.96
C SER A 44 -1.80 -3.46 8.32
N ALA A 45 -1.30 -2.51 9.11
CA ALA A 45 -0.56 -1.37 8.59
C ALA A 45 0.75 -1.81 7.94
N GLN A 46 1.49 -2.69 8.60
CA GLN A 46 2.74 -3.23 8.02
C GLN A 46 2.50 -4.00 6.73
N GLU A 47 1.41 -4.79 6.68
CA GLU A 47 1.02 -5.47 5.44
C GLU A 47 0.62 -4.48 4.35
N CYS A 48 -0.02 -3.36 4.72
CA CYS A 48 -0.33 -2.29 3.79
C CYS A 48 0.92 -1.52 3.35
N ASP A 49 1.84 -1.25 4.28
CA ASP A 49 3.12 -0.61 3.96
C ASP A 49 3.96 -1.47 3.01
N SER A 50 3.98 -2.80 3.22
CA SER A 50 4.67 -3.72 2.32
C SER A 50 4.06 -3.73 0.92
N LYS A 51 2.71 -3.76 0.82
CA LYS A 51 2.02 -3.65 -0.46
C LYS A 51 2.23 -2.29 -1.13
N LEU A 52 2.26 -1.22 -0.33
CA LEU A 52 2.54 0.12 -0.84
C LEU A 52 3.99 0.23 -1.35
N ALA A 53 4.94 -0.43 -0.67
CA ALA A 53 6.32 -0.52 -1.13
C ALA A 53 6.41 -1.29 -2.46
N GLU A 54 5.71 -2.43 -2.56
CA GLU A 54 5.65 -3.22 -3.79
C GLU A 54 5.02 -2.45 -4.96
N ILE A 55 3.90 -1.76 -4.71
CA ILE A 55 3.26 -0.91 -5.72
C ILE A 55 4.19 0.24 -6.14
N LYS A 56 4.88 0.88 -5.18
CA LYS A 56 5.87 1.92 -5.50
C LYS A 56 7.02 1.37 -6.33
N GLU A 57 7.50 0.17 -6.02
CA GLU A 57 8.52 -0.49 -6.81
C GLU A 57 8.04 -0.79 -8.24
N GLN A 58 6.81 -1.29 -8.38
CA GLN A 58 6.17 -1.48 -9.69
C GLN A 58 5.99 -0.17 -10.45
N MET A 59 5.57 0.91 -9.78
CA MET A 59 5.50 2.24 -10.40
C MET A 59 6.87 2.71 -10.90
N VAL A 60 7.91 2.57 -10.08
CA VAL A 60 9.28 2.94 -10.50
C VAL A 60 9.75 2.08 -11.66
N LYS A 61 9.40 0.78 -11.66
CA LYS A 61 9.70 -0.13 -12.77
C LYS A 61 8.98 0.30 -14.05
N ASN A 62 7.67 0.56 -13.95
CA ASN A 62 6.87 1.03 -15.07
C ASN A 62 7.35 2.39 -15.60
N GLU A 63 7.79 3.26 -14.71
CA GLU A 63 8.36 4.56 -15.11
C GLU A 63 9.68 4.40 -15.85
N LYS A 64 10.56 3.49 -15.39
CA LYS A 64 11.78 3.11 -16.13
C LYS A 64 11.46 2.51 -17.49
N GLU A 65 10.47 1.63 -17.56
CA GLU A 65 10.02 1.05 -18.84
C GLU A 65 9.44 2.12 -19.77
N ASN A 66 8.65 3.06 -19.26
CA ASN A 66 8.14 4.21 -20.00
C ASN A 66 9.28 5.09 -20.54
N VAL A 67 10.28 5.37 -19.72
CA VAL A 67 11.47 6.10 -20.15
C VAL A 67 12.23 5.31 -21.24
N GLY A 68 12.33 3.98 -21.06
CA GLY A 68 12.90 3.08 -22.06
C GLY A 68 12.14 3.16 -23.39
N LEU A 69 10.83 2.98 -23.36
CA LEU A 69 9.94 3.06 -24.53
C LEU A 69 9.99 4.42 -25.22
N LYS A 70 10.04 5.52 -24.46
CA LYS A 70 10.25 6.88 -25.02
C LYS A 70 11.60 7.00 -25.72
N ARG A 71 12.64 6.44 -25.12
CA ARG A 71 13.99 6.42 -25.72
C ARG A 71 14.00 5.59 -27.00
N ASP A 72 13.41 4.39 -26.96
CA ASP A 72 13.31 3.51 -28.12
C ASP A 72 12.48 4.15 -29.24
N THR A 73 11.37 4.79 -28.91
CA THR A 73 10.56 5.57 -29.87
C THR A 73 11.37 6.71 -30.50
N SER A 74 12.19 7.39 -29.70
CA SER A 74 13.09 8.45 -30.20
C SER A 74 14.15 7.88 -31.14
N ILE A 75 14.72 6.73 -30.79
CA ILE A 75 15.72 6.02 -31.62
C ILE A 75 15.06 5.56 -32.93
N ILE A 76 13.88 4.94 -32.86
CA ILE A 76 13.11 4.50 -34.03
C ILE A 76 12.79 5.71 -34.91
N GLY A 77 12.31 6.83 -34.33
CA GLY A 77 12.04 8.06 -35.06
C GLY A 77 13.31 8.64 -35.74
N SER A 78 14.47 8.55 -35.10
CA SER A 78 15.73 8.97 -35.70
C SER A 78 16.16 8.04 -36.86
N ASN A 79 15.99 6.74 -36.66
CA ASN A 79 16.25 5.73 -37.70
C ASN A 79 15.32 5.90 -38.89
N TYR A 80 14.03 6.19 -38.65
CA TYR A 80 13.05 6.48 -39.69
C TYR A 80 13.46 7.70 -40.52
N ARG A 81 13.84 8.83 -39.87
CA ARG A 81 14.32 10.03 -40.55
C ARG A 81 15.56 9.74 -41.38
N ASN A 82 16.49 8.94 -40.83
CA ASN A 82 17.72 8.57 -41.56
C ASN A 82 17.41 7.69 -42.79
N LEU A 83 16.43 6.79 -42.63
CA LEU A 83 15.96 5.93 -43.73
C LEU A 83 15.23 6.73 -44.82
N THR A 84 14.38 7.67 -44.44
CA THR A 84 13.70 8.59 -45.38
C THR A 84 14.74 9.43 -46.13
N SER A 85 15.77 9.95 -45.42
CA SER A 85 16.86 10.70 -46.08
C SER A 85 17.67 9.85 -47.07
N LYS A 86 17.88 8.56 -46.74
CA LYS A 86 18.50 7.62 -47.68
C LYS A 86 17.61 7.33 -48.89
N TYR A 87 16.30 7.20 -48.66
CA TYR A 87 15.30 7.01 -49.70
C TYR A 87 15.26 8.19 -50.67
N ASP A 88 15.21 9.42 -50.12
CA ASP A 88 15.20 10.64 -50.93
C ASP A 88 16.50 10.79 -51.75
N LYS A 89 17.64 10.47 -51.13
CA LYS A 89 18.93 10.43 -51.85
C LYS A 89 18.95 9.39 -52.97
N LEU A 90 18.30 8.25 -52.73
CA LEU A 90 18.18 7.18 -53.71
C LEU A 90 17.28 7.58 -54.87
N ASN A 91 16.16 8.25 -54.59
CA ASN A 91 15.26 8.78 -55.62
C ASN A 91 15.98 9.85 -56.45
N GLN A 92 16.68 10.77 -55.79
CA GLN A 92 17.49 11.78 -56.47
C GLN A 92 18.59 11.17 -57.37
N LEU A 93 19.21 10.07 -56.84
CA LEU A 93 20.17 9.30 -57.65
C LEU A 93 19.51 8.61 -58.86
N ASN A 94 18.31 8.06 -58.65
CA ASN A 94 17.51 7.48 -59.73
C ASN A 94 17.16 8.50 -60.83
N GLU A 95 16.71 9.69 -60.44
CA GLU A 95 16.45 10.79 -61.38
C GLU A 95 17.70 11.16 -62.16
N GLN A 96 18.85 11.29 -61.49
CA GLN A 96 20.10 11.58 -62.14
C GLN A 96 20.57 10.48 -63.07
N LEU A 97 20.30 9.20 -62.71
CA LEU A 97 20.61 8.06 -63.55
C LEU A 97 19.74 8.00 -64.78
N MET A 98 18.45 8.30 -64.64
CA MET A 98 17.49 8.39 -65.74
C MET A 98 17.85 9.51 -66.71
N ASP A 99 18.24 10.70 -66.21
CA ASP A 99 18.69 11.77 -67.01
C ASP A 99 20.01 11.44 -67.80
N ARG A 100 20.90 10.75 -67.12
CA ARG A 100 22.14 10.27 -67.77
C ARG A 100 21.86 9.25 -68.89
N LEU A 101 20.96 8.33 -68.66
CA LEU A 101 20.49 7.39 -69.66
C LEU A 101 19.92 8.11 -70.89
N ASN A 102 19.06 9.10 -70.70
CA ASN A 102 18.45 9.89 -71.77
C ASN A 102 19.48 10.65 -72.60
N LYS A 103 20.50 11.27 -71.93
CA LYS A 103 21.61 11.93 -72.62
C LYS A 103 22.53 11.00 -73.38
N LEU A 104 22.74 9.78 -72.81
CA LEU A 104 23.58 8.74 -73.46
C LEU A 104 22.85 8.09 -74.64
N LEU A 105 21.56 7.87 -74.57
CA LEU A 105 20.73 7.37 -75.68
C LEU A 105 20.62 8.34 -76.86
N SER A 106 20.81 9.65 -76.60
CA SER A 106 20.79 10.70 -77.64
C SER A 106 22.15 10.96 -78.28
N GLY A 107 23.17 10.26 -77.78
CA GLY A 107 24.55 10.41 -78.30
C GLY A 107 24.94 9.36 -79.33
N SER A 108 25.85 9.66 -80.16
CA SER A 108 26.34 8.98 -81.39
C SER A 108 26.62 7.45 -81.25
N GLU A 109 26.37 6.67 -82.29
CA GLU A 109 26.55 5.21 -82.47
C GLU A 109 27.95 4.66 -82.07
N LYS A 110 28.97 5.51 -81.94
CA LYS A 110 30.35 5.11 -81.54
C LYS A 110 30.44 4.74 -80.05
N ASP A 111 29.54 5.22 -79.22
CA ASP A 111 29.56 4.98 -77.76
C ASP A 111 28.63 3.83 -77.32
N ASN A 112 27.99 3.12 -78.28
CA ASN A 112 26.97 2.09 -77.96
C ASN A 112 27.55 0.91 -77.13
N SER A 113 28.77 0.50 -77.33
CA SER A 113 29.35 -0.58 -76.51
C SER A 113 29.69 -0.12 -75.05
N LYS A 114 30.17 1.15 -74.94
CA LYS A 114 30.43 1.77 -73.65
C LYS A 114 29.11 2.10 -72.95
N LEU A 115 28.14 2.59 -73.72
CA LEU A 115 26.80 2.88 -73.30
C LEU A 115 26.09 1.62 -72.73
N SER A 116 26.24 0.46 -73.43
CA SER A 116 25.68 -0.80 -72.98
C SER A 116 26.25 -1.27 -71.65
N GLY A 117 27.57 -1.10 -71.43
CA GLY A 117 28.20 -1.43 -70.14
C GLY A 117 27.78 -0.51 -69.01
N ASP A 118 27.71 0.80 -69.32
CA ASP A 118 27.29 1.81 -68.33
C ASP A 118 25.81 1.64 -67.97
N LEU A 119 24.97 1.26 -68.96
CA LEU A 119 23.54 0.98 -68.76
C LEU A 119 23.36 -0.26 -67.88
N GLN A 120 24.13 -1.33 -68.15
CA GLN A 120 24.05 -2.56 -67.36
C GLN A 120 24.48 -2.30 -65.89
N MET A 121 25.58 -1.60 -65.66
CA MET A 121 26.02 -1.24 -64.31
C MET A 121 25.02 -0.37 -63.61
N THR A 122 24.35 0.56 -64.29
CA THR A 122 23.34 1.45 -63.75
C THR A 122 22.07 0.67 -63.37
N GLN A 123 21.67 -0.29 -64.21
CA GLN A 123 20.55 -1.19 -63.92
C GLN A 123 20.82 -2.09 -62.72
N GLU A 124 22.04 -2.66 -62.63
CA GLU A 124 22.42 -3.47 -61.46
C GLU A 124 22.42 -2.61 -60.16
N GLN A 125 22.92 -1.39 -60.23
CA GLN A 125 22.90 -0.46 -59.09
C GLN A 125 21.44 -0.11 -58.68
N LEU A 126 20.56 0.15 -59.66
CA LEU A 126 19.16 0.44 -59.43
C LEU A 126 18.43 -0.78 -58.81
N LEU A 127 18.64 -1.97 -59.33
CA LEU A 127 18.07 -3.20 -58.75
C LEU A 127 18.56 -3.39 -57.33
N LYS A 128 19.88 -3.21 -57.08
CA LYS A 128 20.42 -3.32 -55.73
C LYS A 128 19.83 -2.30 -54.78
N LYS A 129 19.66 -1.05 -55.26
CA LYS A 129 19.05 0.02 -54.46
C LYS A 129 17.53 -0.24 -54.21
N GLN A 130 16.85 -0.83 -55.20
CA GLN A 130 15.47 -1.21 -55.07
C GLN A 130 15.27 -2.38 -54.08
N ASP A 131 16.22 -3.33 -54.06
CA ASP A 131 16.22 -4.41 -53.08
C ASP A 131 16.56 -3.90 -51.66
N GLU A 132 17.53 -2.99 -51.54
CA GLU A 132 17.80 -2.32 -50.27
C GLU A 132 16.56 -1.57 -49.75
N LEU A 133 15.83 -0.87 -50.60
CA LEU A 133 14.59 -0.18 -50.29
C LEU A 133 13.52 -1.11 -49.77
N LYS A 134 13.25 -2.23 -50.49
CA LYS A 134 12.27 -3.24 -50.08
C LYS A 134 12.65 -3.83 -48.70
N ALA A 135 13.94 -4.11 -48.49
CA ALA A 135 14.41 -4.63 -47.20
C ALA A 135 14.20 -3.62 -46.04
N LEU A 136 14.42 -2.34 -46.35
CA LEU A 136 14.21 -1.25 -45.37
C LEU A 136 12.72 -1.00 -45.10
N GLU A 137 11.86 -1.07 -46.14
CA GLU A 137 10.41 -0.98 -45.99
C GLU A 137 9.87 -2.13 -45.13
N ALA A 138 10.34 -3.36 -45.39
CA ALA A 138 9.95 -4.51 -44.55
C ALA A 138 10.39 -4.36 -43.09
N LYS A 139 11.61 -3.86 -42.89
CA LYS A 139 12.09 -3.58 -41.52
C LYS A 139 11.27 -2.48 -40.82
N LEU A 140 10.93 -1.44 -41.57
CA LEU A 140 10.10 -0.34 -41.05
C LEU A 140 8.71 -0.83 -40.66
N LEU A 141 8.10 -1.71 -41.50
CA LEU A 141 6.79 -2.29 -41.21
C LEU A 141 6.83 -3.12 -39.93
N LEU A 142 7.85 -3.95 -39.73
CA LEU A 142 8.05 -4.71 -38.49
C LEU A 142 8.18 -3.78 -37.27
N GLN A 143 9.04 -2.74 -37.39
CA GLN A 143 9.22 -1.78 -36.30
C GLN A 143 7.92 -1.01 -35.98
N LYS A 144 7.10 -0.71 -36.99
CA LYS A 144 5.80 -0.08 -36.81
C LYS A 144 4.82 -1.00 -36.05
N LEU A 145 4.78 -2.27 -36.40
CA LEU A 145 3.97 -3.26 -35.70
C LEU A 145 4.42 -3.44 -34.25
N ASP A 146 5.72 -3.50 -34.00
CA ASP A 146 6.27 -3.56 -32.65
C ASP A 146 5.92 -2.31 -31.83
N LEU A 147 5.99 -1.11 -32.45
CA LEU A 147 5.62 0.15 -31.82
C LEU A 147 4.12 0.18 -31.46
N GLU A 148 3.26 -0.28 -32.37
CA GLU A 148 1.82 -0.37 -32.14
C GLU A 148 1.52 -1.33 -30.99
N ALA A 149 2.18 -2.49 -30.95
CA ALA A 149 2.05 -3.47 -29.87
C ALA A 149 2.49 -2.90 -28.51
N LEU A 150 3.66 -2.24 -28.47
CA LEU A 150 4.19 -1.60 -27.28
C LEU A 150 3.29 -0.43 -26.82
N SER A 151 2.76 0.35 -27.75
CA SER A 151 1.82 1.43 -27.44
C SER A 151 0.52 0.91 -26.83
N ALA A 152 0.00 -0.22 -27.37
CA ALA A 152 -1.18 -0.87 -26.83
C ALA A 152 -0.93 -1.42 -25.41
N GLU A 153 0.23 -2.02 -25.18
CA GLU A 153 0.62 -2.52 -23.86
C GLU A 153 0.79 -1.36 -22.85
N LEU A 154 1.42 -0.28 -23.28
CA LEU A 154 1.56 0.93 -22.44
C LEU A 154 0.20 1.46 -21.99
N LYS A 155 -0.73 1.64 -22.93
CA LYS A 155 -2.11 2.08 -22.62
C LYS A 155 -2.80 1.15 -21.62
N LYS A 156 -2.61 -0.17 -21.77
CA LYS A 156 -3.16 -1.16 -20.83
C LYS A 156 -2.55 -1.00 -19.43
N ARG A 157 -1.23 -0.77 -19.34
CA ARG A 157 -0.54 -0.53 -18.07
C ARG A 157 -0.96 0.79 -17.42
N GLU A 158 -1.08 1.86 -18.20
CA GLU A 158 -1.58 3.16 -17.71
C GLU A 158 -3.01 3.05 -17.16
N ALA A 159 -3.91 2.37 -17.89
CA ALA A 159 -5.26 2.13 -17.41
C ALA A 159 -5.27 1.36 -16.07
N ARG A 160 -4.40 0.35 -15.94
CA ARG A 160 -4.28 -0.44 -14.71
C ARG A 160 -3.72 0.39 -13.55
N VAL A 161 -2.73 1.27 -13.80
CA VAL A 161 -2.22 2.18 -12.78
C VAL A 161 -3.31 3.12 -12.30
N ASN A 162 -4.06 3.73 -13.22
CA ASN A 162 -5.17 4.62 -12.88
C ASN A 162 -6.25 3.90 -12.06
N GLU A 163 -6.58 2.65 -12.42
CA GLU A 163 -7.54 1.83 -11.66
C GLU A 163 -7.05 1.56 -10.23
N LEU A 164 -5.75 1.21 -10.08
CA LEU A 164 -5.14 0.99 -8.76
C LEU A 164 -5.11 2.27 -7.92
N GLU A 165 -4.83 3.42 -8.54
CA GLU A 165 -4.87 4.72 -7.87
C GLU A 165 -6.27 5.07 -7.38
N GLU A 166 -7.31 4.81 -8.21
CA GLU A 166 -8.70 5.01 -7.79
C GLU A 166 -9.10 4.12 -6.61
N ILE A 167 -8.70 2.83 -6.63
CA ILE A 167 -8.96 1.90 -5.53
C ILE A 167 -8.26 2.37 -4.25
N LEU A 168 -7.00 2.81 -4.34
CA LEU A 168 -6.26 3.37 -3.21
C LEU A 168 -6.96 4.62 -2.64
N LYS A 169 -7.40 5.52 -3.51
CA LYS A 169 -8.13 6.72 -3.10
C LYS A 169 -9.45 6.39 -2.39
N LYS A 170 -10.23 5.45 -2.93
CA LYS A 170 -11.47 4.97 -2.29
C LYS A 170 -11.17 4.35 -0.92
N LYS A 171 -10.09 3.58 -0.79
CA LYS A 171 -9.65 2.99 0.47
C LYS A 171 -9.27 4.05 1.51
N ASP A 172 -8.53 5.07 1.10
CA ASP A 172 -8.15 6.16 2.00
C ASP A 172 -9.37 6.97 2.44
N GLN A 173 -10.33 7.20 1.55
CA GLN A 173 -11.61 7.82 1.89
C GLN A 173 -12.39 6.97 2.90
N ALA A 174 -12.55 5.67 2.65
CA ALA A 174 -13.24 4.76 3.57
C ALA A 174 -12.57 4.71 4.95
N ALA A 175 -11.23 4.74 4.99
CA ALA A 175 -10.49 4.79 6.25
C ALA A 175 -10.68 6.14 6.98
N ASN A 176 -10.73 7.26 6.25
CA ASN A 176 -11.02 8.58 6.82
C ASN A 176 -12.44 8.63 7.43
N ASP A 177 -13.43 8.14 6.69
CA ASP A 177 -14.82 8.11 7.17
C ASP A 177 -14.97 7.19 8.39
N LEU A 178 -14.30 6.04 8.38
CA LEU A 178 -14.27 5.13 9.52
C LEU A 178 -13.60 5.78 10.74
N LYS A 179 -12.45 6.45 10.53
CA LYS A 179 -11.77 7.19 11.59
C LYS A 179 -12.69 8.23 12.22
N LYS A 180 -13.41 9.01 11.40
CA LYS A 180 -14.36 10.02 11.88
C LYS A 180 -15.46 9.38 12.73
N LYS A 181 -16.11 8.33 12.24
CA LYS A 181 -17.14 7.59 12.99
C LYS A 181 -16.63 7.06 14.33
N LEU A 182 -15.40 6.57 14.36
CA LEU A 182 -14.77 6.08 15.59
C LEU A 182 -14.44 7.23 16.54
N SER A 183 -13.87 8.34 16.06
CA SER A 183 -13.61 9.52 16.89
C SER A 183 -14.91 10.04 17.50
N ASP A 184 -15.98 10.14 16.73
CA ASP A 184 -17.29 10.58 17.23
C ASP A 184 -17.84 9.62 18.30
N ALA A 185 -17.71 8.31 18.09
CA ALA A 185 -18.20 7.30 19.04
C ALA A 185 -17.33 7.20 20.32
N LEU A 186 -16.09 7.67 20.28
CA LEU A 186 -15.10 7.53 21.34
C LEU A 186 -14.63 8.87 21.96
N LEU A 187 -15.33 9.98 21.65
CA LEU A 187 -15.00 11.34 22.14
C LEU A 187 -14.73 11.39 23.65
N GLY A 188 -15.46 10.61 24.45
CA GLY A 188 -15.28 10.54 25.90
C GLY A 188 -13.99 9.87 26.38
N PHE A 189 -13.30 9.14 25.50
CA PHE A 189 -12.12 8.32 25.80
C PHE A 189 -10.84 8.88 25.16
N GLU A 190 -10.93 9.76 24.17
CA GLU A 190 -9.77 10.42 23.56
C GLU A 190 -8.95 11.15 24.62
N ASN A 191 -7.62 11.04 24.52
CA ASN A 191 -6.65 11.58 25.47
C ASN A 191 -6.74 11.02 26.92
N LYS A 192 -7.56 9.98 27.14
CA LYS A 192 -7.67 9.27 28.42
C LYS A 192 -7.19 7.82 28.30
N GLY A 193 -6.14 7.60 27.55
CA GLY A 193 -5.58 6.27 27.24
C GLY A 193 -6.11 5.64 25.96
N LEU A 194 -6.82 6.41 25.11
CA LEU A 194 -7.26 6.00 23.79
C LEU A 194 -6.81 7.01 22.75
N THR A 195 -6.26 6.52 21.64
CA THR A 195 -5.82 7.31 20.49
C THR A 195 -6.28 6.67 19.20
N ILE A 196 -6.80 7.49 18.28
CA ILE A 196 -7.22 7.03 16.95
C ILE A 196 -6.33 7.65 15.90
N THR A 197 -5.60 6.82 15.16
CA THR A 197 -4.73 7.25 14.07
C THR A 197 -5.08 6.56 12.77
N GLN A 198 -4.74 7.20 11.66
CA GLN A 198 -4.87 6.59 10.34
C GLN A 198 -3.51 6.54 9.68
N LYS A 199 -3.17 5.38 9.11
CA LYS A 199 -1.92 5.19 8.39
C LYS A 199 -2.12 4.13 7.32
N ASN A 200 -1.67 4.44 6.09
CA ASN A 200 -1.68 3.50 4.96
C ASN A 200 -3.06 2.89 4.68
N GLY A 201 -4.12 3.71 4.67
CA GLY A 201 -5.48 3.28 4.41
C GLY A 201 -6.07 2.36 5.48
N LYS A 202 -5.53 2.35 6.70
CA LYS A 202 -6.05 1.61 7.86
C LYS A 202 -6.25 2.55 9.04
N VAL A 203 -7.20 2.24 9.89
CA VAL A 203 -7.46 2.96 11.13
C VAL A 203 -6.96 2.14 12.31
N TYR A 204 -6.22 2.80 13.17
CA TYR A 204 -5.64 2.23 14.38
C TYR A 204 -6.32 2.84 15.59
N VAL A 205 -6.98 2.04 16.38
CA VAL A 205 -7.49 2.42 17.69
C VAL A 205 -6.53 1.85 18.73
N SER A 206 -5.66 2.71 19.24
CA SER A 206 -4.69 2.35 20.27
C SER A 206 -5.27 2.62 21.66
N MET A 207 -5.24 1.64 22.52
CA MET A 207 -5.70 1.73 23.90
C MET A 207 -4.58 1.35 24.86
N ASP A 208 -4.24 2.25 25.76
CA ASP A 208 -3.24 2.02 26.79
C ASP A 208 -3.65 0.87 27.71
N GLU A 209 -2.67 0.16 28.26
CA GLU A 209 -2.91 -0.88 29.26
C GLU A 209 -3.81 -0.36 30.41
N SER A 210 -3.53 0.83 30.92
CA SER A 210 -4.26 1.41 32.05
C SER A 210 -5.76 1.68 31.79
N LEU A 211 -6.18 1.75 30.52
CA LEU A 211 -7.58 1.87 30.16
C LEU A 211 -8.28 0.50 30.15
N LEU A 212 -7.57 -0.53 29.76
CA LEU A 212 -8.14 -1.85 29.53
C LEU A 212 -7.94 -2.83 30.69
N PHE A 213 -6.78 -2.80 31.35
CA PHE A 213 -6.40 -3.84 32.30
C PHE A 213 -5.77 -3.27 33.57
N ALA A 214 -6.02 -3.93 34.70
CA ALA A 214 -5.17 -3.76 35.86
C ALA A 214 -3.79 -4.38 35.60
N SER A 215 -2.75 -3.86 36.27
CA SER A 215 -1.37 -4.32 36.07
C SER A 215 -1.23 -5.85 36.21
N GLY A 216 -0.68 -6.48 35.20
CA GLY A 216 -0.49 -7.94 35.16
C GLY A 216 -1.79 -8.76 35.00
N LYS A 217 -2.94 -8.13 34.84
CA LYS A 217 -4.23 -8.83 34.66
C LYS A 217 -4.60 -8.93 33.18
N THR A 218 -5.53 -9.86 32.92
CA THR A 218 -6.05 -10.17 31.59
C THR A 218 -7.55 -9.91 31.45
N ASN A 219 -8.21 -9.59 32.56
CA ASN A 219 -9.62 -9.19 32.57
C ASN A 219 -9.73 -7.70 32.31
N VAL A 220 -10.63 -7.35 31.38
CA VAL A 220 -10.82 -5.94 30.95
C VAL A 220 -11.67 -5.21 32.01
N GLU A 221 -11.23 -4.01 32.38
CA GLU A 221 -11.91 -3.11 33.31
C GLU A 221 -13.20 -2.51 32.70
N ALA A 222 -14.15 -2.11 33.55
CA ALA A 222 -15.45 -1.61 33.11
C ALA A 222 -15.38 -0.47 32.09
N ARG A 223 -14.43 0.47 32.27
CA ARG A 223 -14.18 1.59 31.37
C ARG A 223 -13.69 1.12 29.99
N GLY A 224 -12.78 0.13 29.98
CA GLY A 224 -12.31 -0.51 28.75
C GLY A 224 -13.45 -1.23 28.05
N VAL A 225 -14.29 -2.00 28.76
CA VAL A 225 -15.49 -2.66 28.21
C VAL A 225 -16.41 -1.65 27.53
N GLU A 226 -16.64 -0.47 28.13
CA GLU A 226 -17.49 0.55 27.53
C GLU A 226 -16.89 1.08 26.20
N ALA A 227 -15.61 1.41 26.18
CA ALA A 227 -14.93 1.84 24.95
C ALA A 227 -15.02 0.76 23.86
N LEU A 228 -14.78 -0.51 24.22
CA LEU A 228 -14.86 -1.62 23.27
C LEU A 228 -16.27 -1.86 22.72
N LYS A 229 -17.31 -1.67 23.56
CA LYS A 229 -18.69 -1.70 23.10
C LYS A 229 -18.98 -0.63 22.05
N ASN A 230 -18.43 0.56 22.22
CA ASN A 230 -18.60 1.64 21.25
C ASN A 230 -17.89 1.32 19.94
N VAL A 231 -16.66 0.80 19.99
CA VAL A 231 -15.96 0.31 18.79
C VAL A 231 -16.75 -0.82 18.11
N ALA A 232 -17.22 -1.79 18.88
CA ALA A 232 -17.97 -2.93 18.36
C ALA A 232 -19.26 -2.50 17.63
N LYS A 233 -20.02 -1.52 18.16
CA LYS A 233 -21.19 -0.94 17.49
C LYS A 233 -20.84 -0.27 16.16
N VAL A 234 -19.71 0.46 16.08
CA VAL A 234 -19.27 1.04 14.82
C VAL A 234 -18.95 -0.06 13.80
N LEU A 235 -18.33 -1.16 14.24
CA LEU A 235 -17.96 -2.29 13.37
C LEU A 235 -19.16 -3.14 12.94
N GLU A 236 -20.20 -3.24 13.75
CA GLU A 236 -21.47 -3.88 13.38
C GLU A 236 -22.08 -3.22 12.14
N ASN A 237 -22.03 -1.89 12.08
CA ASN A 237 -22.55 -1.10 10.97
C ASN A 237 -21.60 -0.96 9.77
N ASN A 238 -20.37 -1.47 9.87
CA ASN A 238 -19.36 -1.40 8.82
C ASN A 238 -18.83 -2.81 8.52
N VAL A 239 -19.61 -3.59 7.77
CA VAL A 239 -19.35 -5.03 7.51
C VAL A 239 -18.12 -5.29 6.63
N ASP A 240 -17.69 -4.29 5.87
CA ASP A 240 -16.56 -4.38 4.93
C ASP A 240 -15.21 -4.06 5.59
N ILE A 241 -15.14 -4.13 6.91
CA ILE A 241 -13.94 -3.88 7.68
C ILE A 241 -13.43 -5.19 8.31
N ASN A 242 -12.20 -5.55 8.01
CA ASN A 242 -11.50 -6.60 8.74
C ASN A 242 -10.84 -6.01 9.97
N VAL A 243 -10.89 -6.74 11.06
CA VAL A 243 -10.43 -6.33 12.38
C VAL A 243 -9.30 -7.23 12.84
N LEU A 244 -8.17 -6.64 13.16
CA LEU A 244 -7.08 -7.34 13.80
C LEU A 244 -6.82 -6.69 15.16
N VAL A 245 -6.91 -7.47 16.22
CA VAL A 245 -6.66 -7.04 17.60
C VAL A 245 -5.27 -7.48 17.99
N GLU A 246 -4.34 -6.55 18.18
CA GLU A 246 -2.96 -6.84 18.56
C GLU A 246 -2.64 -6.40 19.99
N GLY A 247 -2.18 -7.35 20.82
CA GLY A 247 -1.65 -7.08 22.16
C GLY A 247 -0.14 -6.80 22.12
N HIS A 248 0.29 -5.79 22.87
CA HIS A 248 1.70 -5.43 23.04
C HIS A 248 2.04 -5.31 24.50
N THR A 249 3.25 -5.70 24.85
CA THR A 249 3.86 -5.51 26.19
C THR A 249 5.03 -4.54 26.10
N ASP A 250 5.59 -4.19 27.24
CA ASP A 250 6.91 -3.59 27.31
C ASP A 250 8.03 -4.64 27.32
N ASP A 251 9.27 -4.18 27.45
CA ASP A 251 10.49 -4.98 27.47
C ASP A 251 10.78 -5.65 28.84
N VAL A 252 9.90 -5.46 29.82
CA VAL A 252 10.07 -6.11 31.13
C VAL A 252 9.57 -7.54 31.02
N PRO A 253 10.44 -8.54 31.29
CA PRO A 253 10.03 -9.93 31.26
C PRO A 253 8.91 -10.20 32.25
N MET A 254 7.82 -10.78 31.76
CA MET A 254 6.75 -11.22 32.63
C MET A 254 7.23 -12.44 33.44
N LYS A 255 7.13 -12.36 34.76
CA LYS A 255 7.30 -13.52 35.63
C LYS A 255 5.99 -14.29 35.60
N GLY A 256 6.02 -15.47 34.98
CA GLY A 256 4.87 -16.32 34.73
C GLY A 256 3.99 -16.53 35.95
N ALA A 257 2.67 -16.45 35.74
CA ALA A 257 1.63 -16.78 36.70
C ALA A 257 0.62 -17.71 36.02
N GLY A 258 0.60 -18.96 36.42
CA GLY A 258 -0.31 -19.97 35.87
C GLY A 258 -0.02 -20.32 34.42
N GLU A 259 -0.99 -20.12 33.53
CA GLU A 259 -0.87 -20.44 32.09
C GLU A 259 -0.08 -19.40 31.30
N ILE A 260 0.14 -18.20 31.87
CA ILE A 260 0.89 -17.13 31.23
C ILE A 260 2.36 -17.25 31.59
N LYS A 261 3.20 -17.61 30.64
CA LYS A 261 4.63 -17.87 30.84
C LYS A 261 5.51 -16.67 30.54
N ASP A 262 5.15 -15.91 29.55
CA ASP A 262 5.94 -14.80 29.01
C ASP A 262 5.08 -13.66 28.45
N ASN A 263 5.74 -12.68 27.84
CA ASN A 263 5.11 -11.52 27.19
C ASN A 263 4.30 -11.90 25.94
N TRP A 264 4.64 -13.00 25.26
CA TRP A 264 3.85 -13.53 24.16
C TRP A 264 2.49 -14.00 24.65
N ASP A 265 2.48 -14.89 25.64
CA ASP A 265 1.24 -15.41 26.23
C ASP A 265 0.35 -14.27 26.72
N LEU A 266 0.95 -13.32 27.47
CA LEU A 266 0.23 -12.17 28.00
C LEU A 266 -0.43 -11.35 26.89
N SER A 267 0.32 -11.06 25.84
CA SER A 267 -0.14 -10.24 24.71
C SER A 267 -1.29 -10.91 23.95
N VAL A 268 -1.17 -12.22 23.69
CA VAL A 268 -2.21 -13.02 22.99
C VAL A 268 -3.48 -13.13 23.83
N ILE A 269 -3.35 -13.44 25.12
CA ILE A 269 -4.50 -13.61 26.02
C ILE A 269 -5.25 -12.26 26.15
N ARG A 270 -4.53 -11.16 26.25
CA ARG A 270 -5.09 -9.81 26.28
C ARG A 270 -5.84 -9.50 24.99
N ALA A 271 -5.25 -9.78 23.82
CA ALA A 271 -5.91 -9.63 22.54
C ALA A 271 -7.20 -10.45 22.43
N THR A 272 -7.15 -11.68 22.89
CA THR A 272 -8.31 -12.60 22.89
C THR A 272 -9.41 -12.12 23.82
N SER A 273 -9.06 -11.59 25.01
CA SER A 273 -10.05 -11.03 25.95
C SER A 273 -10.79 -9.85 25.34
N VAL A 274 -10.06 -8.94 24.69
CA VAL A 274 -10.63 -7.81 23.95
C VAL A 274 -11.57 -8.29 22.83
N THR A 275 -11.09 -9.23 22.02
CA THR A 275 -11.86 -9.81 20.92
C THR A 275 -13.17 -10.42 21.40
N LYS A 276 -13.14 -11.20 22.48
CA LYS A 276 -14.34 -11.83 23.05
C LYS A 276 -15.37 -10.80 23.53
N ILE A 277 -14.91 -9.69 24.12
CA ILE A 277 -15.80 -8.60 24.55
C ILE A 277 -16.45 -7.93 23.34
N MET A 278 -15.68 -7.67 22.29
CA MET A 278 -16.23 -7.07 21.06
C MET A 278 -17.31 -7.98 20.44
N LEU A 279 -17.02 -9.26 20.29
CA LEU A 279 -17.94 -10.25 19.73
C LEU A 279 -19.20 -10.43 20.57
N SER A 280 -19.09 -10.33 21.91
CA SER A 280 -20.25 -10.43 22.80
C SER A 280 -21.08 -9.14 22.86
N SER A 281 -20.51 -8.00 22.44
CA SER A 281 -21.13 -6.68 22.55
C SER A 281 -21.91 -6.25 21.32
N ALA A 282 -21.63 -6.83 20.15
CA ALA A 282 -22.25 -6.48 18.87
C ALA A 282 -22.21 -7.69 17.91
N LYS A 283 -23.07 -7.67 16.89
CA LYS A 283 -23.10 -8.72 15.86
C LYS A 283 -21.97 -8.55 14.85
N ILE A 284 -20.76 -8.88 15.26
CA ILE A 284 -19.59 -8.88 14.38
C ILE A 284 -19.37 -10.31 13.88
N ASP A 285 -19.26 -10.48 12.56
CA ASP A 285 -18.88 -11.77 11.97
C ASP A 285 -17.49 -12.19 12.46
N SER A 286 -17.41 -13.34 13.11
CA SER A 286 -16.15 -13.88 13.66
C SER A 286 -15.06 -14.12 12.60
N GLN A 287 -15.45 -14.30 11.32
CA GLN A 287 -14.49 -14.44 10.21
C GLN A 287 -13.72 -13.14 9.90
N ARG A 288 -14.25 -11.99 10.32
CA ARG A 288 -13.61 -10.68 10.10
C ARG A 288 -12.65 -10.26 11.19
N ILE A 289 -12.66 -10.95 12.33
CA ILE A 289 -11.88 -10.55 13.50
C ILE A 289 -10.80 -11.57 13.81
N THR A 290 -9.59 -11.08 14.03
CA THR A 290 -8.43 -11.88 14.40
C THR A 290 -7.80 -11.30 15.65
N ALA A 291 -7.43 -12.13 16.60
CA ALA A 291 -6.63 -11.77 17.76
C ALA A 291 -5.18 -12.20 17.56
N ALA A 292 -4.23 -11.33 17.88
CA ALA A 292 -2.81 -11.60 17.79
C ALA A 292 -2.04 -10.98 18.96
N GLY A 293 -0.91 -11.58 19.32
CA GLY A 293 0.05 -10.99 20.26
C GLY A 293 1.33 -10.62 19.55
N ARG A 294 2.01 -9.60 20.05
CA ARG A 294 3.34 -9.15 19.57
C ARG A 294 4.39 -9.15 20.67
N GLY A 295 3.99 -9.45 21.90
CA GLY A 295 4.90 -9.34 23.04
C GLY A 295 5.54 -7.95 23.12
N GLU A 296 6.82 -7.90 23.41
CA GLU A 296 7.66 -6.68 23.44
C GLU A 296 8.30 -6.30 22.09
N PHE A 297 8.12 -7.11 21.05
CA PHE A 297 8.91 -7.02 19.81
C PHE A 297 8.45 -5.94 18.83
N PHE A 298 7.37 -5.22 19.14
CA PHE A 298 6.89 -4.08 18.35
C PHE A 298 6.68 -2.84 19.21
N PRO A 299 7.75 -2.28 19.79
CA PRO A 299 7.65 -1.09 20.60
C PRO A 299 7.32 0.14 19.74
N LEU A 300 6.51 1.05 20.30
CA LEU A 300 6.32 2.40 19.75
C LEU A 300 7.52 3.30 20.06
N ASP A 301 8.14 3.07 21.21
CA ASP A 301 9.26 3.82 21.72
C ASP A 301 10.31 2.82 22.24
N ASN A 302 11.49 2.87 21.66
CA ASN A 302 12.59 1.96 22.03
C ASN A 302 13.33 2.36 23.29
N ALA A 303 13.00 3.52 23.88
CA ALA A 303 13.60 3.93 25.15
C ALA A 303 13.13 3.00 26.28
N LYS A 304 14.06 2.68 27.19
CA LYS A 304 13.76 1.83 28.36
C LYS A 304 13.29 2.64 29.56
N THR A 305 12.65 3.78 29.30
CA THR A 305 12.08 4.64 30.35
C THR A 305 10.69 4.18 30.75
N PRO A 306 10.21 4.52 31.96
CA PRO A 306 8.85 4.20 32.38
C PRO A 306 7.78 4.73 31.40
N GLU A 307 8.02 5.92 30.82
CA GLU A 307 7.13 6.58 29.88
C GLU A 307 7.05 5.82 28.55
N ALA A 308 8.20 5.36 28.01
CA ALA A 308 8.26 4.54 26.82
C ALA A 308 7.57 3.18 27.02
N ARG A 309 7.84 2.54 28.14
CA ARG A 309 7.19 1.28 28.53
C ARG A 309 5.68 1.43 28.62
N LYS A 310 5.20 2.54 29.22
CA LYS A 310 3.77 2.81 29.29
C LYS A 310 3.14 2.90 27.90
N LYS A 311 3.79 3.56 26.93
CA LYS A 311 3.32 3.63 25.54
C LYS A 311 3.35 2.26 24.85
N ASN A 312 4.35 1.43 25.19
CA ASN A 312 4.49 0.12 24.57
C ASN A 312 3.44 -0.87 25.07
N ARG A 313 3.04 -0.79 26.35
CA ARG A 313 1.93 -1.59 26.91
C ARG A 313 0.61 -1.07 26.42
N ARG A 314 0.14 -1.63 25.32
CA ARG A 314 -1.10 -1.23 24.66
C ARG A 314 -1.79 -2.39 23.96
N THR A 315 -3.02 -2.16 23.58
CA THR A 315 -3.74 -3.00 22.60
C THR A 315 -4.12 -2.14 21.41
N GLU A 316 -3.82 -2.62 20.22
CA GLU A 316 -4.19 -1.97 18.96
C GLU A 316 -5.31 -2.72 18.27
N ILE A 317 -6.43 -2.03 17.99
CA ILE A 317 -7.47 -2.52 17.10
C ILE A 317 -7.20 -1.94 15.74
N ILE A 318 -6.76 -2.79 14.80
CA ILE A 318 -6.40 -2.42 13.44
C ILE A 318 -7.56 -2.72 12.51
N LEU A 319 -8.11 -1.68 11.95
CA LEU A 319 -9.28 -1.74 11.09
C LEU A 319 -8.85 -1.55 9.64
N THR A 320 -9.09 -2.57 8.82
CA THR A 320 -8.66 -2.59 7.43
C THR A 320 -9.89 -2.76 6.53
N PRO A 321 -10.19 -1.80 5.64
CA PRO A 321 -11.18 -2.01 4.60
C PRO A 321 -10.83 -3.23 3.73
N LYS A 322 -11.80 -4.05 3.36
CA LYS A 322 -11.60 -5.20 2.48
C LYS A 322 -11.02 -4.76 1.13
N LEU A 323 -10.11 -5.56 0.60
CA LEU A 323 -9.35 -5.29 -0.63
C LEU A 323 -9.75 -6.23 -1.77
N ASP A 324 -10.96 -6.79 -1.72
CA ASP A 324 -11.40 -7.81 -2.67
C ASP A 324 -11.34 -7.32 -4.13
N GLU A 325 -11.64 -6.03 -4.38
CA GLU A 325 -11.48 -5.40 -5.70
C GLU A 325 -10.01 -5.30 -6.15
N LEU A 326 -9.11 -4.92 -5.24
CA LEU A 326 -7.68 -4.81 -5.54
C LEU A 326 -7.06 -6.19 -5.85
N LEU A 327 -7.48 -7.22 -5.12
CA LEU A 327 -7.04 -8.59 -5.36
C LEU A 327 -7.55 -9.12 -6.71
N LYS A 328 -8.77 -8.76 -7.14
CA LYS A 328 -9.29 -9.08 -8.47
C LYS A 328 -8.46 -8.43 -9.58
N VAL A 329 -8.11 -7.15 -9.44
CA VAL A 329 -7.28 -6.43 -10.41
C VAL A 329 -5.86 -7.01 -10.46
N LEU A 330 -5.27 -7.39 -9.32
CA LEU A 330 -3.93 -7.99 -9.27
C LEU A 330 -3.89 -9.45 -9.72
N GLY A 331 -4.99 -10.20 -9.54
CA GLY A 331 -5.08 -11.63 -9.87
C GLY A 331 -5.46 -11.95 -11.32
N ASN A 332 -5.84 -10.96 -12.13
CA ASN A 332 -6.16 -11.12 -13.55
C ASN A 332 -4.88 -11.01 -14.43
N ASN A 333 -3.86 -11.77 -14.11
CA ASN A 333 -2.68 -11.96 -14.95
C ASN A 333 -2.80 -13.27 -15.74
#